data_f97aa9bbb0171399699ed12b01dd9292
#
_entry.id   f97aa9bbb0171399699ed12b01dd9292
#
_cell.length_a   1.000
_cell.length_b   1.000
_cell.length_c   1.000
_cell.angle_alpha   90.00
_cell.angle_beta   90.00
_cell.angle_gamma   90.00
#
_symmetry.space_group_name_H-M   'P 1'
#
loop_
_entity.id
_entity.type
_entity.pdbx_description
1 polymer ?
#
loop_
_entity_poly.entity_id
_entity_poly.type
_entity_poly.pdbx_seq_one_letter_code
_entity_poly.pdbx_strand_id
1 'polypeptide(L)'
;IINEPTAAALAYGLDKAAEDKTIAVFDLGGGTFDISILELGDGVFEVKSTNGDTHLGGDDFDQVIINFLAETFQKDESIDLRKDPMALQRLKEAAEKAKIELSSSAQTEINLPYVTATESGPKHLVTSLTRANFEKLADDLVKRSMTPVKKALDDAGLSTGDIDEVILVGGSTRIPIIQEEVEKFFSKKPSKGVNPDEVVAIGAAIQGGVLTGDVKDVLLLDVTPLSLGIETTVSYTHLTLPTKRIV
;
A
#
# COMPACT_ATOMS: atom_id res chain seq x y z
N ILE A 1 12.36 16.46 2.98
CA ILE A 1 11.58 15.26 3.36
C ILE A 1 10.13 15.57 3.00
N ILE A 2 9.45 14.66 2.38
CA ILE A 2 8.02 14.69 2.04
C ILE A 2 7.44 13.31 2.34
N ASN A 3 6.21 13.24 2.85
CA ASN A 3 5.50 11.97 3.03
C ASN A 3 5.02 11.42 1.69
N GLU A 4 5.03 10.09 1.51
CA GLU A 4 4.64 9.45 0.25
C GLU A 4 3.21 9.80 -0.19
N PRO A 5 2.17 9.73 0.67
CA PRO A 5 0.82 10.12 0.28
C PRO A 5 0.72 11.59 -0.14
N THR A 6 1.48 12.46 0.52
CA THR A 6 1.53 13.89 0.21
C THR A 6 2.19 14.14 -1.14
N ALA A 7 3.29 13.42 -1.44
CA ALA A 7 3.92 13.47 -2.75
C ALA A 7 2.95 12.99 -3.85
N ALA A 8 2.23 11.90 -3.61
CA ALA A 8 1.24 11.39 -4.55
C ALA A 8 0.10 12.39 -4.81
N ALA A 9 -0.38 13.07 -3.76
CA ALA A 9 -1.38 14.13 -3.89
C ALA A 9 -0.86 15.31 -4.72
N LEU A 10 0.40 15.70 -4.49
CA LEU A 10 1.04 16.79 -5.25
C LEU A 10 1.16 16.47 -6.74
N ALA A 11 1.57 15.23 -7.07
CA ALA A 11 1.65 14.77 -8.46
C ALA A 11 0.27 14.73 -9.14
N TYR A 12 -0.75 14.28 -8.40
CA TYR A 12 -2.11 14.21 -8.90
C TYR A 12 -2.75 15.57 -9.08
N GLY A 13 -2.56 16.47 -8.12
CA GLY A 13 -3.25 17.75 -8.05
C GLY A 13 -2.57 18.89 -8.80
N LEU A 14 -1.34 18.71 -9.32
CA LEU A 14 -0.60 19.81 -9.95
C LEU A 14 -1.39 20.47 -11.09
N ASP A 15 -2.03 19.67 -11.95
CA ASP A 15 -2.83 20.17 -13.06
C ASP A 15 -4.25 20.59 -12.63
N LYS A 16 -4.63 20.35 -11.38
CA LYS A 16 -5.98 20.56 -10.82
C LYS A 16 -6.00 21.55 -9.66
N ALA A 17 -4.89 22.22 -9.40
CA ALA A 17 -4.71 23.11 -8.25
C ALA A 17 -5.68 24.31 -8.20
N ALA A 18 -6.41 24.58 -9.28
CA ALA A 18 -7.45 25.62 -9.35
C ALA A 18 -8.84 25.14 -8.90
N GLU A 19 -9.01 23.86 -8.60
CA GLU A 19 -10.27 23.28 -8.16
C GLU A 19 -10.22 22.98 -6.67
N ASP A 20 -11.22 23.45 -5.91
CA ASP A 20 -11.36 23.04 -4.50
C ASP A 20 -11.80 21.57 -4.46
N LYS A 21 -10.97 20.71 -3.88
CA LYS A 21 -11.24 19.27 -3.78
C LYS A 21 -10.73 18.69 -2.47
N THR A 22 -11.51 17.75 -1.95
CA THR A 22 -11.08 16.89 -0.85
C THR A 22 -10.73 15.51 -1.41
N ILE A 23 -9.50 15.08 -1.21
CA ILE A 23 -9.00 13.80 -1.73
C ILE A 23 -8.59 12.86 -0.61
N ALA A 24 -8.79 11.57 -0.83
CA ALA A 24 -8.24 10.51 0.01
C ALA A 24 -7.12 9.81 -0.77
N VAL A 25 -5.93 9.73 -0.19
CA VAL A 25 -4.80 8.98 -0.73
C VAL A 25 -4.67 7.69 0.05
N PHE A 26 -4.99 6.57 -0.59
CA PHE A 26 -4.91 5.22 -0.04
C PHE A 26 -3.63 4.56 -0.54
N ASP A 27 -2.62 4.48 0.31
CA ASP A 27 -1.29 3.96 -0.02
C ASP A 27 -1.08 2.59 0.63
N LEU A 28 -1.12 1.52 -0.17
CA LEU A 28 -0.83 0.16 0.25
C LEU A 28 0.42 -0.35 -0.46
N GLY A 29 1.54 -0.21 0.24
CA GLY A 29 2.86 -0.66 -0.21
C GLY A 29 3.14 -2.14 0.04
N GLY A 30 4.43 -2.50 0.06
CA GLY A 30 4.87 -3.86 0.36
C GLY A 30 4.74 -4.22 1.83
N GLY A 31 5.04 -3.30 2.75
CA GLY A 31 5.08 -3.57 4.20
C GLY A 31 4.21 -2.66 5.05
N THR A 32 3.74 -1.53 4.52
CA THR A 32 2.96 -0.54 5.25
C THR A 32 1.72 -0.12 4.50
N PHE A 33 0.73 0.32 5.26
CA PHE A 33 -0.48 0.94 4.78
C PHE A 33 -0.62 2.34 5.37
N ASP A 34 -0.83 3.34 4.53
CA ASP A 34 -1.07 4.71 4.91
C ASP A 34 -2.32 5.26 4.21
N ILE A 35 -3.07 6.09 4.93
CA ILE A 35 -4.22 6.84 4.42
C ILE A 35 -4.06 8.29 4.82
N SER A 36 -4.18 9.20 3.86
CA SER A 36 -4.17 10.64 4.12
C SER A 36 -5.38 11.31 3.49
N ILE A 37 -5.98 12.23 4.21
CA ILE A 37 -7.06 13.09 3.73
C ILE A 37 -6.49 14.48 3.54
N LEU A 38 -6.65 15.01 2.33
CA LEU A 38 -6.11 16.32 1.94
C LEU A 38 -7.21 17.20 1.32
N GLU A 39 -7.08 18.49 1.56
CA GLU A 39 -7.82 19.52 0.82
C GLU A 39 -6.88 20.20 -0.17
N LEU A 40 -7.36 20.37 -1.39
CA LEU A 40 -6.72 21.10 -2.47
C LEU A 40 -7.55 22.33 -2.78
N GLY A 41 -6.91 23.50 -2.94
CA GLY A 41 -7.58 24.71 -3.36
C GLY A 41 -6.58 25.85 -3.53
N ASP A 42 -6.75 26.67 -4.55
CA ASP A 42 -5.92 27.86 -4.83
C ASP A 42 -4.38 27.60 -4.81
N GLY A 43 -3.94 26.42 -5.27
CA GLY A 43 -2.54 26.04 -5.23
C GLY A 43 -2.03 25.55 -3.87
N VAL A 44 -2.91 25.46 -2.86
CA VAL A 44 -2.58 24.96 -1.53
C VAL A 44 -2.98 23.49 -1.41
N PHE A 45 -2.06 22.68 -0.91
CA PHE A 45 -2.27 21.27 -0.55
C PHE A 45 -2.17 21.16 0.97
N GLU A 46 -3.30 20.98 1.64
CA GLU A 46 -3.36 20.88 3.09
C GLU A 46 -3.73 19.47 3.51
N VAL A 47 -2.83 18.80 4.26
CA VAL A 47 -3.14 17.51 4.88
C VAL A 47 -4.00 17.73 6.12
N LYS A 48 -5.22 17.22 6.11
CA LYS A 48 -6.18 17.34 7.24
C LYS A 48 -5.95 16.26 8.28
N SER A 49 -5.69 15.03 7.83
CA SER A 49 -5.42 13.91 8.71
C SER A 49 -4.59 12.84 7.99
N THR A 50 -3.88 12.04 8.77
CA THR A 50 -3.20 10.84 8.30
C THR A 50 -3.32 9.74 9.34
N ASN A 51 -3.47 8.50 8.89
CA ASN A 51 -3.51 7.31 9.74
C ASN A 51 -2.91 6.13 8.95
N GLY A 52 -2.67 4.99 9.60
CA GLY A 52 -2.07 3.86 8.90
C GLY A 52 -1.90 2.63 9.78
N ASP A 53 -1.28 1.62 9.18
CA ASP A 53 -0.85 0.39 9.83
C ASP A 53 0.55 0.02 9.33
N THR A 54 1.54 0.17 10.19
CA THR A 54 2.96 -0.07 9.87
C THR A 54 3.33 -1.54 9.69
N HIS A 55 2.36 -2.45 9.87
CA HIS A 55 2.51 -3.89 9.74
C HIS A 55 1.43 -4.48 8.83
N LEU A 56 0.97 -3.73 7.84
CA LEU A 56 0.02 -4.18 6.84
C LEU A 56 0.50 -3.78 5.46
N GLY A 57 0.82 -4.75 4.62
CA GLY A 57 1.30 -4.51 3.27
C GLY A 57 1.24 -5.75 2.39
N GLY A 58 1.79 -5.67 1.20
CA GLY A 58 1.86 -6.76 0.22
C GLY A 58 2.45 -8.06 0.76
N ASP A 59 3.41 -7.95 1.69
CA ASP A 59 4.06 -9.09 2.35
C ASP A 59 3.06 -9.93 3.17
N ASP A 60 2.04 -9.29 3.77
CA ASP A 60 0.99 -10.01 4.50
C ASP A 60 0.10 -10.80 3.55
N PHE A 61 -0.20 -10.23 2.38
CA PHE A 61 -0.93 -10.93 1.31
C PHE A 61 -0.12 -12.10 0.76
N ASP A 62 1.21 -11.95 0.63
CA ASP A 62 2.09 -13.06 0.26
C ASP A 62 2.10 -14.14 1.34
N GLN A 63 2.14 -13.76 2.61
CA GLN A 63 2.11 -14.70 3.73
C GLN A 63 0.85 -15.57 3.75
N VAL A 64 -0.30 -15.01 3.35
CA VAL A 64 -1.55 -15.78 3.18
C VAL A 64 -1.39 -16.88 2.13
N ILE A 65 -0.76 -16.57 0.99
CA ILE A 65 -0.51 -17.54 -0.08
C ILE A 65 0.55 -18.56 0.37
N ILE A 66 1.62 -18.15 1.06
CA ILE A 66 2.65 -19.04 1.62
C ILE A 66 2.00 -20.07 2.54
N ASN A 67 1.11 -19.64 3.42
CA ASN A 67 0.41 -20.54 4.33
C ASN A 67 -0.48 -21.52 3.56
N PHE A 68 -1.23 -21.04 2.57
CA PHE A 68 -2.03 -21.91 1.70
C PHE A 68 -1.18 -22.99 1.01
N LEU A 69 -0.03 -22.63 0.44
CA LEU A 69 0.86 -23.55 -0.25
C LEU A 69 1.48 -24.57 0.72
N ALA A 70 1.95 -24.11 1.89
CA ALA A 70 2.54 -24.96 2.91
C ALA A 70 1.52 -25.95 3.49
N GLU A 71 0.30 -25.51 3.76
CA GLU A 71 -0.78 -26.37 4.26
C GLU A 71 -1.25 -27.39 3.21
N THR A 72 -1.30 -26.98 1.93
CA THR A 72 -1.63 -27.91 0.83
C THR A 72 -0.59 -29.01 0.76
N PHE A 73 0.70 -28.65 0.74
CA PHE A 73 1.78 -29.62 0.69
C PHE A 73 1.83 -30.53 1.94
N GLN A 74 1.57 -29.95 3.12
CA GLN A 74 1.56 -30.71 4.37
C GLN A 74 0.44 -31.74 4.43
N LYS A 75 -0.70 -31.48 3.81
CA LYS A 75 -1.80 -32.45 3.71
C LYS A 75 -1.42 -33.65 2.84
N ASP A 76 -0.69 -33.40 1.75
CA ASP A 76 -0.35 -34.43 0.77
C ASP A 76 0.90 -35.22 1.18
N GLU A 77 1.92 -34.56 1.71
CA GLU A 77 3.24 -35.15 1.98
C GLU A 77 3.59 -35.24 3.48
N SER A 78 2.75 -34.71 4.37
CA SER A 78 2.99 -34.65 5.83
C SER A 78 4.24 -33.87 6.25
N ILE A 79 4.71 -32.94 5.39
CA ILE A 79 5.91 -32.12 5.58
C ILE A 79 5.51 -30.65 5.59
N ASP A 80 5.97 -29.91 6.60
CA ASP A 80 5.79 -28.45 6.65
C ASP A 80 6.99 -27.74 6.03
N LEU A 81 6.82 -27.24 4.80
CA LEU A 81 7.85 -26.54 4.04
C LEU A 81 8.35 -25.26 4.71
N ARG A 82 7.60 -24.68 5.64
CA ARG A 82 8.00 -23.45 6.36
C ARG A 82 9.16 -23.69 7.33
N LYS A 83 9.47 -24.94 7.64
CA LYS A 83 10.60 -25.33 8.50
C LYS A 83 11.92 -25.45 7.74
N ASP A 84 11.88 -25.48 6.43
CA ASP A 84 13.05 -25.50 5.56
C ASP A 84 13.27 -24.09 4.96
N PRO A 85 14.37 -23.39 5.32
CA PRO A 85 14.63 -22.04 4.84
C PRO A 85 14.70 -21.93 3.32
N MET A 86 15.23 -22.96 2.63
CA MET A 86 15.31 -22.95 1.16
C MET A 86 13.93 -23.13 0.53
N ALA A 87 13.11 -24.04 1.05
CA ALA A 87 11.75 -24.22 0.60
C ALA A 87 10.90 -22.97 0.89
N LEU A 88 11.05 -22.37 2.08
CA LEU A 88 10.35 -21.15 2.45
C LEU A 88 10.68 -19.98 1.50
N GLN A 89 11.94 -19.80 1.11
CA GLN A 89 12.31 -18.76 0.17
C GLN A 89 11.62 -18.95 -1.20
N ARG A 90 11.56 -20.19 -1.67
CA ARG A 90 10.86 -20.53 -2.93
C ARG A 90 9.35 -20.34 -2.82
N LEU A 91 8.76 -20.63 -1.64
CA LEU A 91 7.34 -20.33 -1.38
C LEU A 91 7.07 -18.83 -1.43
N LYS A 92 7.96 -17.98 -0.88
CA LYS A 92 7.83 -16.51 -0.92
C LYS A 92 7.83 -16.00 -2.36
N GLU A 93 8.80 -16.41 -3.16
CA GLU A 93 8.90 -16.00 -4.57
C GLU A 93 7.66 -16.45 -5.38
N ALA A 94 7.19 -17.67 -5.13
CA ALA A 94 6.00 -18.19 -5.81
C ALA A 94 4.70 -17.48 -5.35
N ALA A 95 4.62 -17.11 -4.08
CA ALA A 95 3.47 -16.40 -3.52
C ALA A 95 3.36 -14.98 -4.08
N GLU A 96 4.46 -14.23 -4.10
CA GLU A 96 4.51 -12.89 -4.70
C GLU A 96 4.12 -12.93 -6.18
N LYS A 97 4.70 -13.87 -6.94
CA LYS A 97 4.35 -14.07 -8.35
C LYS A 97 2.87 -14.39 -8.51
N ALA A 98 2.33 -15.31 -7.71
CA ALA A 98 0.91 -15.68 -7.77
C ALA A 98 0.00 -14.49 -7.43
N LYS A 99 0.33 -13.69 -6.41
CA LYS A 99 -0.39 -12.46 -6.06
C LYS A 99 -0.46 -11.49 -7.25
N ILE A 100 0.67 -11.25 -7.91
CA ILE A 100 0.75 -10.37 -9.08
C ILE A 100 -0.10 -10.91 -10.23
N GLU A 101 0.02 -12.20 -10.54
CA GLU A 101 -0.74 -12.83 -11.62
C GLU A 101 -2.25 -12.81 -11.34
N LEU A 102 -2.68 -13.05 -10.10
CA LEU A 102 -4.08 -13.01 -9.69
C LEU A 102 -4.70 -11.61 -9.73
N SER A 103 -3.88 -10.55 -9.80
CA SER A 103 -4.38 -9.18 -10.01
C SER A 103 -4.96 -8.99 -11.42
N SER A 104 -4.52 -9.78 -12.40
CA SER A 104 -5.01 -9.71 -13.79
C SER A 104 -5.72 -10.98 -14.27
N SER A 105 -5.43 -12.14 -13.65
CA SER A 105 -5.96 -13.46 -14.06
C SER A 105 -6.93 -14.01 -13.02
N ALA A 106 -7.91 -14.81 -13.46
CA ALA A 106 -8.85 -15.44 -12.55
C ALA A 106 -8.26 -16.64 -11.79
N GLN A 107 -7.16 -17.21 -12.29
CA GLN A 107 -6.47 -18.36 -11.72
C GLN A 107 -4.99 -18.33 -12.12
N THR A 108 -4.12 -18.86 -11.26
CA THR A 108 -2.72 -19.12 -11.55
C THR A 108 -2.34 -20.54 -11.17
N GLU A 109 -1.36 -21.10 -11.87
CA GLU A 109 -0.74 -22.38 -11.55
C GLU A 109 0.60 -22.13 -10.84
N ILE A 110 0.81 -22.81 -9.72
CA ILE A 110 2.04 -22.73 -8.93
C ILE A 110 2.74 -24.08 -9.04
N ASN A 111 3.93 -24.07 -9.65
CA ASN A 111 4.73 -25.25 -9.87
C ASN A 111 6.14 -25.05 -9.32
N LEU A 112 6.45 -25.75 -8.23
CA LEU A 112 7.74 -25.74 -7.54
C LEU A 112 8.37 -27.13 -7.62
N PRO A 113 9.08 -27.48 -8.69
CA PRO A 113 9.79 -28.75 -8.80
C PRO A 113 10.92 -28.81 -7.78
N TYR A 114 11.14 -30.00 -7.20
CA TYR A 114 12.21 -30.24 -6.21
C TYR A 114 12.15 -29.25 -5.03
N VAL A 115 10.95 -29.01 -4.49
CA VAL A 115 10.75 -28.02 -3.42
C VAL A 115 11.43 -28.45 -2.12
N THR A 116 11.49 -29.75 -1.87
CA THR A 116 12.24 -30.38 -0.77
C THR A 116 12.69 -31.80 -1.16
N ALA A 117 13.59 -32.38 -0.39
CA ALA A 117 14.05 -33.75 -0.56
C ALA A 117 13.80 -34.56 0.69
N THR A 118 13.41 -35.84 0.52
CA THR A 118 13.18 -36.81 1.58
C THR A 118 13.97 -38.06 1.31
N GLU A 119 13.99 -38.98 2.26
CA GLU A 119 14.60 -40.32 2.08
C GLU A 119 13.98 -41.08 0.90
N SER A 120 12.71 -40.83 0.59
CA SER A 120 12.00 -41.39 -0.56
C SER A 120 12.25 -40.67 -1.87
N GLY A 121 13.09 -39.62 -1.88
CA GLY A 121 13.45 -38.83 -3.06
C GLY A 121 12.93 -37.41 -3.02
N PRO A 122 13.12 -36.69 -4.13
CA PRO A 122 12.69 -35.30 -4.26
C PRO A 122 11.16 -35.19 -4.31
N LYS A 123 10.64 -34.12 -3.73
CA LYS A 123 9.21 -33.78 -3.72
C LYS A 123 8.96 -32.51 -4.53
N HIS A 124 7.76 -32.42 -5.10
CA HIS A 124 7.33 -31.33 -5.95
C HIS A 124 6.00 -30.76 -5.41
N LEU A 125 5.84 -29.44 -5.45
CA LEU A 125 4.56 -28.81 -5.18
C LEU A 125 3.98 -28.35 -6.52
N VAL A 126 2.82 -28.88 -6.89
CA VAL A 126 2.02 -28.44 -8.05
C VAL A 126 0.61 -28.21 -7.58
N THR A 127 0.13 -26.99 -7.68
CA THR A 127 -1.22 -26.63 -7.27
C THR A 127 -1.72 -25.44 -8.08
N SER A 128 -3.01 -25.14 -7.97
CA SER A 128 -3.60 -23.93 -8.57
C SER A 128 -4.29 -23.09 -7.50
N LEU A 129 -4.25 -21.79 -7.68
CA LEU A 129 -4.93 -20.83 -6.82
C LEU A 129 -5.84 -19.96 -7.68
N THR A 130 -7.12 -19.90 -7.35
CA THR A 130 -8.06 -18.97 -7.98
C THR A 130 -8.07 -17.64 -7.26
N ARG A 131 -8.37 -16.54 -7.99
CA ARG A 131 -8.55 -15.21 -7.39
C ARG A 131 -9.59 -15.26 -6.27
N ALA A 132 -10.74 -15.86 -6.50
CA ALA A 132 -11.80 -15.95 -5.49
C ALA A 132 -11.35 -16.66 -4.19
N ASN A 133 -10.48 -17.68 -4.30
CA ASN A 133 -9.93 -18.34 -3.11
C ASN A 133 -8.90 -17.45 -2.41
N PHE A 134 -8.01 -16.79 -3.17
CA PHE A 134 -7.06 -15.81 -2.62
C PHE A 134 -7.77 -14.67 -1.89
N GLU A 135 -8.80 -14.07 -2.50
CA GLU A 135 -9.60 -12.99 -1.91
C GLU A 135 -10.27 -13.43 -0.60
N LYS A 136 -10.80 -14.65 -0.57
CA LYS A 136 -11.38 -15.23 0.65
C LYS A 136 -10.33 -15.40 1.76
N LEU A 137 -9.13 -15.84 1.41
CA LEU A 137 -8.03 -16.00 2.36
C LEU A 137 -7.51 -14.65 2.88
N ALA A 138 -7.57 -13.61 2.06
CA ALA A 138 -7.10 -12.25 2.36
C ALA A 138 -8.16 -11.32 2.99
N ASP A 139 -9.40 -11.77 3.17
CA ASP A 139 -10.55 -10.96 3.62
C ASP A 139 -10.28 -10.19 4.91
N ASP A 140 -9.60 -10.81 5.88
CA ASP A 140 -9.26 -10.15 7.14
C ASP A 140 -8.24 -9.01 6.96
N LEU A 141 -7.29 -9.14 6.03
CA LEU A 141 -6.32 -8.08 5.71
C LEU A 141 -7.02 -6.89 5.04
N VAL A 142 -7.95 -7.17 4.13
CA VAL A 142 -8.77 -6.14 3.47
C VAL A 142 -9.58 -5.36 4.49
N LYS A 143 -10.29 -6.03 5.40
CA LYS A 143 -11.05 -5.39 6.47
C LYS A 143 -10.16 -4.60 7.41
N ARG A 144 -8.96 -5.10 7.70
CA ARG A 144 -7.98 -4.44 8.56
C ARG A 144 -7.55 -3.10 7.98
N SER A 145 -7.36 -2.99 6.65
CA SER A 145 -6.99 -1.74 5.99
C SER A 145 -8.05 -0.65 6.13
N MET A 146 -9.34 -1.01 6.25
CA MET A 146 -10.43 -0.06 6.34
C MET A 146 -10.57 0.59 7.74
N THR A 147 -9.91 0.04 8.76
CA THR A 147 -9.94 0.62 10.12
C THR A 147 -9.20 1.97 10.20
N PRO A 148 -7.95 2.11 9.71
CA PRO A 148 -7.28 3.41 9.62
C PRO A 148 -8.02 4.40 8.72
N VAL A 149 -8.67 3.94 7.64
CA VAL A 149 -9.46 4.81 6.75
C VAL A 149 -10.58 5.52 7.49
N LYS A 150 -11.35 4.78 8.30
CA LYS A 150 -12.41 5.35 9.13
C LYS A 150 -11.87 6.36 10.13
N LYS A 151 -10.77 6.03 10.80
CA LYS A 151 -10.12 6.93 11.76
C LYS A 151 -9.63 8.22 11.10
N ALA A 152 -9.02 8.14 9.91
CA ALA A 152 -8.56 9.32 9.20
C ALA A 152 -9.73 10.25 8.83
N LEU A 153 -10.87 9.71 8.41
CA LEU A 153 -12.08 10.50 8.15
C LEU A 153 -12.61 11.15 9.42
N ASP A 154 -12.70 10.38 10.52
CA ASP A 154 -13.14 10.90 11.82
C ASP A 154 -12.21 12.03 12.33
N ASP A 155 -10.89 11.84 12.22
CA ASP A 155 -9.88 12.82 12.61
C ASP A 155 -9.93 14.09 11.76
N ALA A 156 -10.29 13.97 10.48
CA ALA A 156 -10.52 15.11 9.58
C ALA A 156 -11.88 15.79 9.80
N GLY A 157 -12.80 15.17 10.56
CA GLY A 157 -14.17 15.64 10.74
C GLY A 157 -15.04 15.51 9.49
N LEU A 158 -14.70 14.57 8.59
CA LEU A 158 -15.32 14.38 7.28
C LEU A 158 -16.04 13.03 7.19
N SER A 159 -17.00 12.97 6.29
CA SER A 159 -17.67 11.73 5.87
C SER A 159 -17.17 11.25 4.51
N THR A 160 -17.52 10.02 4.13
CA THR A 160 -17.21 9.49 2.79
C THR A 160 -17.83 10.32 1.66
N GLY A 161 -18.94 11.02 1.93
CA GLY A 161 -19.61 11.90 0.97
C GLY A 161 -18.82 13.16 0.63
N ASP A 162 -18.00 13.63 1.58
CA ASP A 162 -17.19 14.85 1.46
C ASP A 162 -15.90 14.62 0.66
N ILE A 163 -15.53 13.36 0.42
CA ILE A 163 -14.35 13.02 -0.39
C ILE A 163 -14.72 13.11 -1.87
N ASP A 164 -14.08 13.99 -2.62
CA ASP A 164 -14.31 14.14 -4.06
C ASP A 164 -13.64 13.05 -4.88
N GLU A 165 -12.41 12.72 -4.55
CA GLU A 165 -11.62 11.73 -5.28
C GLU A 165 -10.80 10.83 -4.34
N VAL A 166 -10.58 9.58 -4.79
CA VAL A 166 -9.74 8.61 -4.09
C VAL A 166 -8.58 8.22 -5.01
N ILE A 167 -7.37 8.36 -4.52
CA ILE A 167 -6.13 8.02 -5.23
C ILE A 167 -5.56 6.77 -4.61
N LEU A 168 -5.22 5.78 -5.45
CA LEU A 168 -4.56 4.55 -5.04
C LEU A 168 -3.07 4.65 -5.33
N VAL A 169 -2.27 4.35 -4.32
CA VAL A 169 -0.80 4.37 -4.34
C VAL A 169 -0.27 3.05 -3.82
N GLY A 170 0.89 2.64 -4.30
CA GLY A 170 1.54 1.38 -3.93
C GLY A 170 1.06 0.17 -4.75
N GLY A 171 1.99 -0.74 -5.02
CA GLY A 171 1.73 -1.89 -5.90
C GLY A 171 0.62 -2.82 -5.42
N SER A 172 0.41 -2.93 -4.11
CA SER A 172 -0.62 -3.80 -3.51
C SER A 172 -2.05 -3.29 -3.74
N THR A 173 -2.24 -2.02 -4.10
CA THR A 173 -3.54 -1.48 -4.52
C THR A 173 -4.03 -2.03 -5.86
N ARG A 174 -3.19 -2.76 -6.59
CA ARG A 174 -3.58 -3.46 -7.82
C ARG A 174 -4.41 -4.71 -7.56
N ILE A 175 -4.44 -5.20 -6.31
CA ILE A 175 -5.25 -6.36 -5.90
C ILE A 175 -6.74 -6.00 -6.06
N PRO A 176 -7.53 -6.77 -6.87
CA PRO A 176 -8.90 -6.39 -7.21
C PRO A 176 -9.81 -6.16 -6.01
N ILE A 177 -9.78 -7.03 -5.00
CA ILE A 177 -10.62 -6.90 -3.81
C ILE A 177 -10.33 -5.62 -3.02
N ILE A 178 -9.09 -5.10 -3.04
CA ILE A 178 -8.75 -3.80 -2.43
C ILE A 178 -9.48 -2.68 -3.17
N GLN A 179 -9.42 -2.68 -4.52
CA GLN A 179 -10.10 -1.66 -5.32
C GLN A 179 -11.61 -1.71 -5.12
N GLU A 180 -12.19 -2.90 -5.08
CA GLU A 180 -13.63 -3.11 -4.85
C GLU A 180 -14.06 -2.63 -3.46
N GLU A 181 -13.29 -2.91 -2.41
CA GLU A 181 -13.63 -2.48 -1.06
C GLU A 181 -13.49 -0.96 -0.90
N VAL A 182 -12.47 -0.35 -1.51
CA VAL A 182 -12.30 1.11 -1.55
C VAL A 182 -13.46 1.76 -2.32
N GLU A 183 -13.82 1.25 -3.51
CA GLU A 183 -14.95 1.75 -4.30
C GLU A 183 -16.26 1.66 -3.51
N LYS A 184 -16.48 0.53 -2.85
CA LYS A 184 -17.68 0.30 -2.02
C LYS A 184 -17.74 1.24 -0.82
N PHE A 185 -16.61 1.43 -0.13
CA PHE A 185 -16.54 2.26 1.07
C PHE A 185 -16.80 3.74 0.77
N PHE A 186 -16.13 4.29 -0.25
CA PHE A 186 -16.29 5.70 -0.65
C PHE A 186 -17.48 5.91 -1.59
N SER A 187 -18.12 4.87 -2.09
CA SER A 187 -19.17 4.92 -3.15
C SER A 187 -18.67 5.68 -4.39
N LYS A 188 -17.38 5.66 -4.63
CA LYS A 188 -16.70 6.34 -5.75
C LYS A 188 -15.59 5.46 -6.30
N LYS A 189 -15.46 5.43 -7.63
CA LYS A 189 -14.35 4.70 -8.27
C LYS A 189 -13.03 5.43 -7.99
N PRO A 190 -11.99 4.69 -7.59
CA PRO A 190 -10.66 5.27 -7.47
C PRO A 190 -10.20 5.91 -8.78
N SER A 191 -9.51 7.03 -8.66
CA SER A 191 -8.96 7.73 -9.82
C SER A 191 -7.88 6.90 -10.51
N LYS A 192 -7.95 6.83 -11.86
CA LYS A 192 -6.95 6.15 -12.69
C LYS A 192 -5.95 7.13 -13.32
N GLY A 193 -5.94 8.39 -12.87
CA GLY A 193 -5.14 9.47 -13.46
C GLY A 193 -3.65 9.37 -13.17
N VAL A 194 -3.22 8.49 -12.26
CA VAL A 194 -1.80 8.33 -11.88
C VAL A 194 -1.39 6.87 -11.89
N ASN A 195 -0.12 6.63 -12.19
CA ASN A 195 0.48 5.31 -12.03
C ASN A 195 0.86 5.11 -10.55
N PRO A 196 0.28 4.13 -9.83
CA PRO A 196 0.54 3.93 -8.41
C PRO A 196 2.01 3.59 -8.07
N ASP A 197 2.80 3.17 -9.05
CA ASP A 197 4.22 2.83 -8.84
C ASP A 197 5.15 4.05 -9.02
N GLU A 198 4.70 5.11 -9.71
CA GLU A 198 5.52 6.27 -10.10
C GLU A 198 5.09 7.57 -9.44
N VAL A 199 3.85 7.65 -8.97
CA VAL A 199 3.22 8.90 -8.52
C VAL A 199 3.99 9.56 -7.38
N VAL A 200 4.55 8.79 -6.45
CA VAL A 200 5.37 9.30 -5.33
C VAL A 200 6.66 9.95 -5.84
N ALA A 201 7.35 9.29 -6.78
CA ALA A 201 8.58 9.82 -7.37
C ALA A 201 8.33 11.12 -8.15
N ILE A 202 7.22 11.19 -8.89
CA ILE A 202 6.81 12.40 -9.61
C ILE A 202 6.53 13.53 -8.61
N GLY A 203 5.77 13.26 -7.54
CA GLY A 203 5.47 14.26 -6.51
C GLY A 203 6.70 14.77 -5.77
N ALA A 204 7.64 13.87 -5.47
CA ALA A 204 8.91 14.23 -4.87
C ALA A 204 9.75 15.13 -5.80
N ALA A 205 9.74 14.88 -7.12
CA ALA A 205 10.39 15.72 -8.11
C ALA A 205 9.74 17.11 -8.19
N ILE A 206 8.41 17.19 -8.15
CA ILE A 206 7.66 18.46 -8.11
C ILE A 206 8.03 19.27 -6.87
N GLN A 207 8.06 18.63 -5.69
CA GLN A 207 8.48 19.28 -4.45
C GLN A 207 9.93 19.79 -4.53
N GLY A 208 10.81 19.04 -5.20
CA GLY A 208 12.16 19.50 -5.52
C GLY A 208 12.15 20.79 -6.33
N GLY A 209 11.32 20.86 -7.36
CA GLY A 209 11.12 22.06 -8.20
C GLY A 209 10.55 23.26 -7.41
N VAL A 210 9.65 23.00 -6.46
CA VAL A 210 9.13 24.05 -5.55
C VAL A 210 10.27 24.61 -4.69
N LEU A 211 11.12 23.74 -4.12
CA LEU A 211 12.24 24.15 -3.27
C LEU A 211 13.32 24.91 -4.03
N THR A 212 13.53 24.62 -5.30
CA THR A 212 14.48 25.35 -6.18
C THR A 212 13.90 26.61 -6.79
N GLY A 213 12.57 26.80 -6.70
CA GLY A 213 11.86 27.94 -7.30
C GLY A 213 11.51 27.77 -8.78
N ASP A 214 11.70 26.57 -9.33
CA ASP A 214 11.33 26.23 -10.71
C ASP A 214 9.81 26.03 -10.86
N VAL A 215 9.17 25.49 -9.81
CA VAL A 215 7.71 25.37 -9.69
C VAL A 215 7.22 26.47 -8.74
N LYS A 216 6.27 27.27 -9.20
CA LYS A 216 5.68 28.39 -8.46
C LYS A 216 4.20 28.12 -8.22
N ASP A 217 3.63 28.87 -7.29
CA ASP A 217 2.20 28.86 -6.99
C ASP A 217 1.69 27.53 -6.42
N VAL A 218 2.57 26.78 -5.75
CA VAL A 218 2.24 25.57 -5.00
C VAL A 218 2.72 25.70 -3.57
N LEU A 219 1.82 25.53 -2.61
CA LEU A 219 2.10 25.50 -1.17
C LEU A 219 1.64 24.17 -0.59
N LEU A 220 2.56 23.47 0.08
CA LEU A 220 2.28 22.22 0.78
C LEU A 220 2.27 22.45 2.28
N LEU A 221 1.14 22.13 2.93
CA LEU A 221 0.97 22.10 4.38
C LEU A 221 0.78 20.64 4.82
N ASP A 222 1.81 20.06 5.37
CA ASP A 222 1.83 18.66 5.77
C ASP A 222 1.73 18.49 7.29
N VAL A 223 1.18 17.37 7.74
CA VAL A 223 1.07 16.99 9.14
C VAL A 223 1.79 15.66 9.36
N THR A 224 2.46 15.52 10.49
CA THR A 224 3.05 14.25 10.90
C THR A 224 2.47 13.86 12.28
N PRO A 225 1.88 12.67 12.39
CA PRO A 225 1.28 12.23 13.65
C PRO A 225 2.31 11.88 14.72
N LEU A 226 3.54 11.62 14.32
CA LEU A 226 4.64 11.20 15.19
C LEU A 226 5.90 12.05 14.92
N SER A 227 6.79 12.08 15.91
CA SER A 227 8.11 12.69 15.75
C SER A 227 8.91 11.92 14.69
N LEU A 228 9.54 12.65 13.77
CA LEU A 228 10.47 12.09 12.81
C LEU A 228 11.87 12.06 13.36
N GLY A 229 12.60 10.97 13.15
CA GLY A 229 13.99 10.80 13.56
C GLY A 229 14.81 10.04 12.51
N ILE A 230 16.11 10.24 12.51
CA ILE A 230 17.07 9.42 11.76
C ILE A 230 17.89 8.65 12.76
N GLU A 231 17.91 7.33 12.64
CA GLU A 231 18.84 6.48 13.37
C GLU A 231 20.21 6.57 12.71
N THR A 232 21.22 6.91 13.53
CA THR A 232 22.60 6.96 13.07
C THR A 232 23.47 6.01 13.92
N THR A 233 24.62 5.61 13.42
CA THR A 233 25.54 4.67 14.10
C THR A 233 26.05 5.15 15.47
N VAL A 234 25.83 6.42 15.84
CA VAL A 234 26.42 7.02 17.06
C VAL A 234 25.35 7.48 18.06
N SER A 235 24.15 7.82 17.63
CA SER A 235 23.07 8.31 18.50
C SER A 235 21.75 8.40 17.74
N TYR A 236 20.66 8.27 18.48
CA TYR A 236 19.34 8.63 18.01
C TYR A 236 19.25 10.15 17.93
N THR A 237 19.29 10.73 16.74
CA THR A 237 19.07 12.16 16.56
C THR A 237 17.62 12.39 16.16
N HIS A 238 16.87 13.06 17.02
CA HIS A 238 15.55 13.57 16.69
C HIS A 238 15.72 14.73 15.71
N LEU A 239 15.21 14.56 14.49
CA LEU A 239 14.91 15.70 13.63
C LEU A 239 13.60 16.30 14.15
N THR A 240 13.67 17.34 14.93
CA THR A 240 12.53 18.21 15.10
C THR A 240 12.37 18.98 13.80
N LEU A 241 11.43 18.57 12.94
CA LEU A 241 10.95 19.49 11.93
C LEU A 241 10.39 20.70 12.68
N PRO A 242 10.79 21.93 12.32
CA PRO A 242 10.19 23.09 12.94
C PRO A 242 8.71 23.10 12.60
N THR A 243 7.89 22.68 13.55
CA THR A 243 6.45 22.89 13.52
C THR A 243 6.16 24.37 13.73
N LYS A 244 6.64 25.22 12.84
CA LYS A 244 6.12 26.57 12.72
C LYS A 244 4.83 26.42 11.91
N ARG A 245 3.69 26.37 12.63
CA ARG A 245 2.46 26.87 12.09
C ARG A 245 2.78 28.27 11.56
N ILE A 246 2.90 28.41 10.27
CA ILE A 246 2.87 29.73 9.61
C ILE A 246 1.40 30.09 9.63
N VAL A 247 1.06 31.00 10.52
CA VAL A 247 -0.23 31.68 10.57
C VAL A 247 -0.21 32.74 9.48
#